data_227663c17f35b024a6e4457fb26539b0
#
_entry.id   227663c17f35b024a6e4457fb26539b0
#
_cell.length_a   1.000
_cell.length_b   1.000
_cell.length_c   1.000
_cell.angle_alpha   90.00
_cell.angle_beta   90.00
_cell.angle_gamma   90.00
#
_symmetry.space_group_name_H-M   'P 1'
#
loop_
_entity.id
_entity.type
_entity.pdbx_description
1 polymer ?
#
loop_
_entity_poly.entity_id
_entity_poly.type
_entity_poly.pdbx_seq_one_letter_code
_entity_poly.pdbx_strand_id
1 'polypeptide(L)'
;METKQMIADGKTALGIEFGSTRIKVVLIDKDHHPIASGSHDWENRLENNIWTYTLEDIWSGLQDSYQNLVNDVKEKYDITLTKVGSIGFSAMMHGYMAFDKDGELLVPFRTWRNTMTEEASEKLTEAFSYHIPQRWSIAHLYQAILKEEEHVKDIDYLTTLAGYVHWKLTGEKVLGVGEASGMFPIDIETKDYNQTMIKTFDNLIKDKKFGWKLENILPKVLIAGDKAGILSEEGAKLLDPSGNLEAGIPLCPPEGDAGTGMVATNSVTRKTGNVSAGTSVFAMIVLEKELKKVYDEIDLVTTPSGDLVGMVHCNNCTSDLNAWVNLFKEFAQNFGMEDVDMDQLYGTLYNKALEGDKDCGGLLAYNYFSGEHITGFEEGRPLFVRKPDSNFNLANFMRVHLYTALGALKTGLDILMKEEDVKVDKMLGHGGLFKTEGVGQKIMAAAVNAPVSVMKTAGEGGAWGMAILAAYMLDKAEDETLDTYLSDKVFAGEEGTTIAPDEKDVEGFDEFIKQYQKGLALERVAIDVM
;
A
#
# COMPACT_ATOMS: atom_id res chain seq x y z
N MET A 1 4.27 -29.48 -17.80
CA MET A 1 4.95 -28.79 -18.93
C MET A 1 6.24 -28.24 -18.35
N GLU A 2 7.37 -28.41 -19.02
CA GLU A 2 8.63 -27.86 -18.54
C GLU A 2 8.58 -26.33 -18.60
N THR A 3 9.10 -25.62 -17.62
CA THR A 3 9.02 -24.14 -17.50
C THR A 3 9.49 -23.45 -18.78
N LYS A 4 10.58 -23.93 -19.38
CA LYS A 4 11.08 -23.43 -20.67
C LYS A 4 10.03 -23.47 -21.78
N GLN A 5 9.28 -24.57 -21.91
CA GLN A 5 8.23 -24.70 -22.94
C GLN A 5 7.04 -23.76 -22.64
N MET A 6 6.73 -23.54 -21.37
CA MET A 6 5.66 -22.65 -20.95
C MET A 6 5.97 -21.18 -21.33
N ILE A 7 7.22 -20.75 -21.12
CA ILE A 7 7.71 -19.43 -21.55
C ILE A 7 7.64 -19.32 -23.08
N ALA A 8 8.14 -20.32 -23.81
CA ALA A 8 8.13 -20.33 -25.27
C ALA A 8 6.71 -20.26 -25.85
N ASP A 9 5.74 -20.89 -25.18
CA ASP A 9 4.33 -20.89 -25.59
C ASP A 9 3.59 -19.59 -25.19
N GLY A 10 4.21 -18.70 -24.40
CA GLY A 10 3.57 -17.51 -23.83
C GLY A 10 2.49 -17.84 -22.79
N LYS A 11 2.64 -18.95 -22.06
CA LYS A 11 1.70 -19.38 -21.00
C LYS A 11 2.18 -18.94 -19.61
N THR A 12 2.53 -17.67 -19.51
CA THR A 12 3.04 -17.01 -18.30
C THR A 12 2.29 -15.69 -18.11
N ALA A 13 2.30 -15.14 -16.91
CA ALA A 13 1.74 -13.82 -16.64
C ALA A 13 2.84 -12.89 -16.09
N LEU A 14 2.81 -11.64 -16.54
CA LEU A 14 3.78 -10.61 -16.19
C LEU A 14 3.14 -9.53 -15.32
N GLY A 15 3.67 -9.31 -14.14
CA GLY A 15 3.29 -8.21 -13.26
C GLY A 15 4.42 -7.20 -13.12
N ILE A 16 4.07 -5.93 -13.22
CA ILE A 16 5.00 -4.81 -13.12
C ILE A 16 4.48 -3.84 -12.06
N GLU A 17 5.34 -3.48 -11.11
CA GLU A 17 5.01 -2.55 -10.03
C GLU A 17 5.99 -1.38 -10.00
N PHE A 18 5.44 -0.16 -10.01
CA PHE A 18 6.17 1.06 -9.77
C PHE A 18 6.09 1.44 -8.29
N GLY A 19 6.94 0.83 -7.47
CA GLY A 19 7.06 1.21 -6.06
C GLY A 19 7.81 2.52 -5.88
N SER A 20 7.77 3.12 -4.68
CA SER A 20 8.35 4.44 -4.41
C SER A 20 9.89 4.50 -4.55
N THR A 21 10.58 3.39 -4.39
CA THR A 21 12.05 3.32 -4.47
C THR A 21 12.56 2.32 -5.50
N ARG A 22 11.67 1.53 -6.08
CA ARG A 22 12.03 0.45 -7.00
C ARG A 22 10.88 0.13 -7.94
N ILE A 23 11.19 -0.05 -9.22
CA ILE A 23 10.32 -0.69 -10.19
C ILE A 23 10.67 -2.18 -10.18
N LYS A 24 9.68 -3.05 -9.99
CA LYS A 24 9.86 -4.51 -9.94
C LYS A 24 9.01 -5.17 -11.01
N VAL A 25 9.58 -6.15 -11.69
CA VAL A 25 8.91 -6.96 -12.71
C VAL A 25 9.00 -8.42 -12.32
N VAL A 26 7.90 -9.15 -12.37
CA VAL A 26 7.82 -10.58 -12.00
C VAL A 26 7.09 -11.35 -13.08
N LEU A 27 7.69 -12.43 -13.54
CA LEU A 27 7.07 -13.42 -14.43
C LEU A 27 6.66 -14.63 -13.61
N ILE A 28 5.40 -15.04 -13.72
CA ILE A 28 4.87 -16.22 -13.04
C ILE A 28 4.47 -17.32 -14.02
N ASP A 29 4.55 -18.56 -13.54
CA ASP A 29 4.05 -19.73 -14.24
C ASP A 29 2.54 -19.95 -14.04
N LYS A 30 2.01 -21.03 -14.62
CA LYS A 30 0.59 -21.41 -14.50
C LYS A 30 0.16 -21.79 -13.07
N ASP A 31 1.09 -22.09 -12.20
CA ASP A 31 0.87 -22.44 -10.79
C ASP A 31 1.15 -21.21 -9.90
N HIS A 32 1.27 -20.02 -10.49
CA HIS A 32 1.49 -18.69 -9.88
C HIS A 32 2.87 -18.53 -9.20
N HIS A 33 3.82 -19.45 -9.42
CA HIS A 33 5.16 -19.33 -8.85
C HIS A 33 5.99 -18.31 -9.64
N PRO A 34 6.73 -17.41 -8.98
CA PRO A 34 7.73 -16.58 -9.63
C PRO A 34 8.81 -17.43 -10.30
N ILE A 35 9.01 -17.25 -11.61
CA ILE A 35 10.03 -17.99 -12.39
C ILE A 35 11.17 -17.09 -12.83
N ALA A 36 10.91 -15.79 -13.00
CA ALA A 36 11.93 -14.80 -13.29
C ALA A 36 11.54 -13.44 -12.74
N SER A 37 12.52 -12.57 -12.53
CA SER A 37 12.28 -11.21 -12.05
C SER A 37 13.32 -10.23 -12.57
N GLY A 38 12.95 -8.94 -12.58
CA GLY A 38 13.84 -7.83 -12.86
C GLY A 38 13.47 -6.63 -11.99
N SER A 39 14.41 -5.72 -11.82
CA SER A 39 14.13 -4.50 -11.06
C SER A 39 15.03 -3.35 -11.48
N HIS A 40 14.58 -2.14 -11.15
CA HIS A 40 15.31 -0.89 -11.31
C HIS A 40 15.09 -0.04 -10.07
N ASP A 41 16.16 0.40 -9.42
CA ASP A 41 16.07 1.32 -8.29
C ASP A 41 15.96 2.75 -8.82
N TRP A 42 15.00 3.51 -8.30
CA TRP A 42 14.77 4.90 -8.67
C TRP A 42 14.42 5.76 -7.46
N GLU A 43 14.33 7.06 -7.63
CA GLU A 43 14.18 7.99 -6.53
C GLU A 43 13.10 9.03 -6.79
N ASN A 44 12.23 9.24 -5.80
CA ASN A 44 11.28 10.35 -5.78
C ASN A 44 12.04 11.63 -5.43
N ARG A 45 12.11 12.59 -6.36
CA ARG A 45 12.87 13.83 -6.22
C ARG A 45 11.99 15.00 -5.84
N LEU A 46 12.53 15.90 -5.03
CA LEU A 46 11.90 17.18 -4.72
C LEU A 46 12.40 18.25 -5.69
N GLU A 47 11.58 18.62 -6.66
CA GLU A 47 11.89 19.64 -7.66
C GLU A 47 10.89 20.79 -7.56
N ASN A 48 11.37 22.01 -7.35
CA ASN A 48 10.52 23.20 -7.16
C ASN A 48 9.40 23.01 -6.12
N ASN A 49 9.72 22.39 -5.00
CA ASN A 49 8.79 22.02 -3.93
C ASN A 49 7.70 21.00 -4.32
N ILE A 50 7.92 20.22 -5.39
CA ILE A 50 7.05 19.14 -5.83
C ILE A 50 7.82 17.83 -5.78
N TRP A 51 7.30 16.85 -5.05
CA TRP A 51 7.78 15.47 -5.10
C TRP A 51 7.32 14.83 -6.40
N THR A 52 8.26 14.43 -7.25
CA THR A 52 8.01 14.00 -8.62
C THR A 52 8.94 12.90 -9.11
N TYR A 53 8.54 12.24 -10.18
CA TYR A 53 9.37 11.49 -11.13
C TYR A 53 9.14 12.09 -12.51
N THR A 54 10.19 12.19 -13.33
CA THR A 54 10.04 12.63 -14.72
C THR A 54 9.47 11.50 -15.60
N LEU A 55 8.89 11.86 -16.76
CA LEU A 55 8.47 10.86 -17.73
C LEU A 55 9.64 10.01 -18.23
N GLU A 56 10.85 10.61 -18.31
CA GLU A 56 12.08 9.89 -18.66
C GLU A 56 12.43 8.83 -17.62
N ASP A 57 12.36 9.17 -16.33
CA ASP A 57 12.60 8.22 -15.22
C ASP A 57 11.63 7.04 -15.29
N ILE A 58 10.35 7.31 -15.57
CA ILE A 58 9.30 6.29 -15.68
C ILE A 58 9.65 5.29 -16.79
N TRP A 59 9.94 5.79 -18.00
CA TRP A 59 10.19 4.92 -19.15
C TRP A 59 11.54 4.24 -19.10
N SER A 60 12.60 4.95 -18.76
CA SER A 60 13.92 4.35 -18.62
C SER A 60 13.97 3.29 -17.52
N GLY A 61 13.33 3.55 -16.39
CA GLY A 61 13.24 2.59 -15.29
C GLY A 61 12.41 1.36 -15.62
N LEU A 62 11.28 1.54 -16.33
CA LEU A 62 10.46 0.42 -16.81
C LEU A 62 11.25 -0.45 -17.78
N GLN A 63 11.89 0.16 -18.78
CA GLN A 63 12.68 -0.54 -19.80
C GLN A 63 13.84 -1.31 -19.18
N ASP A 64 14.56 -0.71 -18.25
CA ASP A 64 15.68 -1.35 -17.56
C ASP A 64 15.20 -2.53 -16.70
N SER A 65 14.13 -2.36 -15.92
CA SER A 65 13.56 -3.44 -15.10
C SER A 65 13.04 -4.61 -15.96
N TYR A 66 12.41 -4.31 -17.10
CA TYR A 66 11.97 -5.34 -18.05
C TYR A 66 13.17 -6.05 -18.71
N GLN A 67 14.20 -5.31 -19.13
CA GLN A 67 15.41 -5.91 -19.70
C GLN A 67 16.13 -6.82 -18.67
N ASN A 68 16.16 -6.43 -17.40
CA ASN A 68 16.71 -7.25 -16.32
C ASN A 68 15.92 -8.56 -16.16
N LEU A 69 14.59 -8.53 -16.28
CA LEU A 69 13.76 -9.74 -16.33
C LEU A 69 14.12 -10.61 -17.55
N VAL A 70 14.23 -10.02 -18.75
CA VAL A 70 14.59 -10.76 -19.99
C VAL A 70 15.94 -11.44 -19.84
N ASN A 71 16.91 -10.78 -19.21
CA ASN A 71 18.24 -11.34 -18.93
C ASN A 71 18.13 -12.51 -17.93
N ASP A 72 17.33 -12.39 -16.87
CA ASP A 72 17.09 -13.46 -15.88
C ASP A 72 16.43 -14.68 -16.54
N VAL A 73 15.45 -14.47 -17.43
CA VAL A 73 14.85 -15.55 -18.25
C VAL A 73 15.91 -16.22 -19.14
N LYS A 74 16.76 -15.43 -19.79
CA LYS A 74 17.81 -15.96 -20.66
C LYS A 74 18.84 -16.77 -19.88
N GLU A 75 19.24 -16.29 -18.71
CA GLU A 75 20.21 -16.98 -17.83
C GLU A 75 19.66 -18.30 -17.31
N LYS A 76 18.43 -18.29 -16.77
CA LYS A 76 17.81 -19.48 -16.15
C LYS A 76 17.34 -20.53 -17.13
N TYR A 77 16.83 -20.12 -18.29
CA TYR A 77 16.12 -21.02 -19.21
C TYR A 77 16.72 -21.11 -20.61
N ASP A 78 17.74 -20.29 -20.91
CA ASP A 78 18.35 -20.19 -22.26
C ASP A 78 17.30 -19.99 -23.37
N ILE A 79 16.41 -19.00 -23.18
CA ILE A 79 15.38 -18.61 -24.13
C ILE A 79 15.26 -17.09 -24.20
N THR A 80 14.93 -16.54 -25.36
CA THR A 80 14.55 -15.12 -25.51
C THR A 80 13.07 -14.99 -25.26
N LEU A 81 12.68 -14.10 -24.33
CA LEU A 81 11.28 -13.81 -24.03
C LEU A 81 10.69 -12.96 -25.16
N THR A 82 9.76 -13.52 -25.94
CA THR A 82 9.11 -12.80 -27.05
C THR A 82 7.62 -12.58 -26.81
N LYS A 83 7.02 -13.33 -25.90
CA LYS A 83 5.60 -13.21 -25.56
C LYS A 83 5.31 -13.71 -24.15
N VAL A 84 4.24 -13.20 -23.57
CA VAL A 84 3.62 -13.67 -22.34
C VAL A 84 2.10 -13.80 -22.56
N GLY A 85 1.40 -14.51 -21.69
CA GLY A 85 -0.05 -14.69 -21.82
C GLY A 85 -0.84 -13.44 -21.49
N SER A 86 -0.40 -12.70 -20.46
CA SER A 86 -1.03 -11.46 -20.01
C SER A 86 -0.03 -10.56 -19.28
N ILE A 87 -0.37 -9.28 -19.22
CA ILE A 87 0.44 -8.25 -18.52
C ILE A 87 -0.46 -7.45 -17.60
N GLY A 88 0.06 -7.02 -16.45
CA GLY A 88 -0.56 -6.06 -15.56
C GLY A 88 0.42 -5.05 -15.01
N PHE A 89 -0.08 -3.83 -14.75
CA PHE A 89 0.68 -2.72 -14.17
C PHE A 89 0.09 -2.29 -12.85
N SER A 90 0.93 -2.15 -11.87
CA SER A 90 0.64 -1.55 -10.57
C SER A 90 1.59 -0.38 -10.32
N ALA A 91 1.13 0.60 -9.56
CA ALA A 91 1.98 1.70 -9.11
C ALA A 91 1.60 2.14 -7.70
N MET A 92 2.48 2.95 -7.08
CA MET A 92 2.10 3.72 -5.90
C MET A 92 0.79 4.47 -6.17
N MET A 93 -0.17 4.31 -5.29
CA MET A 93 -1.50 4.90 -5.44
C MET A 93 -1.46 6.43 -5.44
N HIS A 94 -2.57 7.03 -5.88
CA HIS A 94 -2.81 8.45 -5.85
C HIS A 94 -1.95 9.25 -6.83
N GLY A 95 -1.79 10.53 -6.55
CA GLY A 95 -1.03 11.43 -7.39
C GLY A 95 -1.85 12.12 -8.47
N TYR A 96 -1.19 13.00 -9.21
CA TYR A 96 -1.85 13.90 -10.15
C TYR A 96 -1.03 13.99 -11.44
N MET A 97 -1.56 13.41 -12.51
CA MET A 97 -1.02 13.50 -13.87
C MET A 97 -2.13 14.01 -14.80
N ALA A 98 -2.03 15.27 -15.18
CA ALA A 98 -3.00 15.96 -16.02
C ALA A 98 -2.43 16.15 -17.43
N PHE A 99 -3.18 15.72 -18.43
CA PHE A 99 -2.79 15.76 -19.84
C PHE A 99 -3.76 16.59 -20.66
N ASP A 100 -3.24 17.24 -21.69
CA ASP A 100 -4.04 17.93 -22.68
C ASP A 100 -4.60 16.97 -23.75
N LYS A 101 -5.35 17.53 -24.71
CA LYS A 101 -5.93 16.78 -25.84
C LYS A 101 -4.90 16.12 -26.77
N ASP A 102 -3.66 16.61 -26.78
CA ASP A 102 -2.57 16.07 -27.59
C ASP A 102 -1.77 15.00 -26.84
N GLY A 103 -2.12 14.78 -25.55
CA GLY A 103 -1.52 13.78 -24.67
C GLY A 103 -0.21 14.22 -24.03
N GLU A 104 0.01 15.54 -23.98
CA GLU A 104 1.16 16.16 -23.32
C GLU A 104 0.87 16.42 -21.83
N LEU A 105 1.85 16.13 -20.99
CA LEU A 105 1.74 16.38 -19.54
C LEU A 105 1.77 17.88 -19.26
N LEU A 106 0.70 18.40 -18.68
CA LEU A 106 0.49 19.84 -18.48
C LEU A 106 1.32 20.44 -17.35
N VAL A 107 1.57 19.67 -16.30
CA VAL A 107 2.38 20.05 -15.13
C VAL A 107 3.20 18.85 -14.66
N PRO A 108 4.30 19.05 -13.91
CA PRO A 108 5.05 17.93 -13.36
C PRO A 108 4.16 16.97 -12.57
N PHE A 109 4.42 15.67 -12.68
CA PHE A 109 3.72 14.64 -11.91
C PHE A 109 3.81 14.95 -10.41
N ARG A 110 2.68 15.10 -9.74
CA ARG A 110 2.60 15.29 -8.27
C ARG A 110 2.33 13.94 -7.62
N THR A 111 3.32 13.39 -6.94
CA THR A 111 3.21 12.08 -6.28
C THR A 111 2.38 12.15 -4.99
N TRP A 112 2.07 11.00 -4.41
CA TRP A 112 1.37 10.87 -3.12
C TRP A 112 2.06 11.60 -1.94
N ARG A 113 3.36 11.91 -2.06
CA ARG A 113 4.13 12.62 -1.02
C ARG A 113 3.81 14.11 -0.92
N ASN A 114 3.12 14.67 -1.91
CA ASN A 114 2.76 16.08 -1.91
C ASN A 114 1.54 16.32 -1.00
N THR A 115 1.70 17.20 -0.02
CA THR A 115 0.70 17.56 0.99
C THR A 115 0.23 19.02 0.86
N MET A 116 0.29 19.59 -0.35
CA MET A 116 -0.05 21.00 -0.64
C MET A 116 -1.56 21.24 -0.85
N THR A 117 -2.41 20.30 -0.54
CA THR A 117 -3.84 20.28 -0.92
C THR A 117 -4.79 20.33 0.27
N GLU A 118 -4.34 20.81 1.43
CA GLU A 118 -5.11 20.83 2.67
C GLU A 118 -6.47 21.56 2.50
N GLU A 119 -6.48 22.77 1.95
CA GLU A 119 -7.70 23.53 1.72
C GLU A 119 -8.71 22.79 0.83
N ALA A 120 -8.23 22.15 -0.23
CA ALA A 120 -9.08 21.37 -1.13
C ALA A 120 -9.60 20.10 -0.45
N SER A 121 -8.77 19.41 0.31
CA SER A 121 -9.11 18.22 1.09
C SER A 121 -10.24 18.51 2.07
N GLU A 122 -10.12 19.55 2.89
CA GLU A 122 -11.14 19.94 3.85
C GLU A 122 -12.48 20.30 3.18
N LYS A 123 -12.44 21.15 2.15
CA LYS A 123 -13.65 21.56 1.41
C LYS A 123 -14.36 20.40 0.72
N LEU A 124 -13.59 19.46 0.13
CA LEU A 124 -14.17 18.29 -0.51
C LEU A 124 -14.72 17.31 0.51
N THR A 125 -14.04 17.09 1.63
CA THR A 125 -14.52 16.25 2.74
C THR A 125 -15.86 16.76 3.26
N GLU A 126 -15.99 18.06 3.49
CA GLU A 126 -17.26 18.68 3.90
C GLU A 126 -18.35 18.51 2.82
N ALA A 127 -18.03 18.84 1.56
CA ALA A 127 -19.00 18.83 0.46
C ALA A 127 -19.52 17.43 0.13
N PHE A 128 -18.67 16.41 0.27
CA PHE A 128 -19.03 15.03 -0.03
C PHE A 128 -19.54 14.26 1.19
N SER A 129 -19.33 14.78 2.41
CA SER A 129 -19.50 14.02 3.65
C SER A 129 -18.73 12.69 3.60
N TYR A 130 -17.52 12.75 3.06
CA TYR A 130 -16.63 11.60 2.80
C TYR A 130 -15.18 12.08 2.94
N HIS A 131 -14.34 11.37 3.68
CA HIS A 131 -12.95 11.77 3.87
C HIS A 131 -12.18 11.77 2.54
N ILE A 132 -11.61 12.91 2.18
CA ILE A 132 -10.78 13.09 0.97
C ILE A 132 -9.35 13.43 1.43
N PRO A 133 -8.44 12.45 1.45
CA PRO A 133 -7.04 12.68 1.82
C PRO A 133 -6.33 13.66 0.87
N GLN A 134 -5.38 14.41 1.41
CA GLN A 134 -4.62 15.41 0.64
C GLN A 134 -3.90 14.83 -0.59
N ARG A 135 -3.49 13.56 -0.53
CA ARG A 135 -2.75 12.88 -1.61
C ARG A 135 -3.59 12.41 -2.79
N TRP A 136 -4.94 12.46 -2.68
CA TRP A 136 -5.83 12.00 -3.74
C TRP A 136 -5.82 12.94 -4.95
N SER A 137 -6.01 12.36 -6.14
CA SER A 137 -6.00 13.11 -7.41
C SER A 137 -7.03 14.24 -7.44
N ILE A 138 -8.22 14.00 -6.89
CA ILE A 138 -9.28 15.02 -6.82
C ILE A 138 -8.92 16.20 -5.90
N ALA A 139 -8.20 15.94 -4.80
CA ALA A 139 -7.71 17.00 -3.93
C ALA A 139 -6.69 17.89 -4.67
N HIS A 140 -5.77 17.29 -5.44
CA HIS A 140 -4.84 18.03 -6.28
C HIS A 140 -5.53 18.84 -7.37
N LEU A 141 -6.52 18.25 -8.06
CA LEU A 141 -7.30 18.96 -9.08
C LEU A 141 -8.04 20.17 -8.47
N TYR A 142 -8.73 19.96 -7.35
CA TYR A 142 -9.48 21.05 -6.72
C TYR A 142 -8.57 22.13 -6.14
N GLN A 143 -7.42 21.76 -5.60
CA GLN A 143 -6.41 22.73 -5.14
C GLN A 143 -5.86 23.57 -6.29
N ALA A 144 -5.59 22.95 -7.45
CA ALA A 144 -5.18 23.68 -8.66
C ALA A 144 -6.26 24.64 -9.13
N ILE A 145 -7.55 24.27 -9.04
CA ILE A 145 -8.68 25.15 -9.34
C ILE A 145 -8.77 26.31 -8.34
N LEU A 146 -8.61 26.05 -7.04
CA LEU A 146 -8.63 27.09 -5.99
C LEU A 146 -7.47 28.09 -6.15
N LYS A 147 -6.30 27.62 -6.58
CA LYS A 147 -5.11 28.45 -6.85
C LYS A 147 -5.11 29.07 -8.25
N GLU A 148 -6.14 28.83 -9.05
CA GLU A 148 -6.29 29.34 -10.42
C GLU A 148 -5.09 28.99 -11.32
N GLU A 149 -4.55 27.79 -11.17
CA GLU A 149 -3.45 27.30 -12.01
C GLU A 149 -3.88 27.22 -13.48
N GLU A 150 -3.09 27.79 -14.39
CA GLU A 150 -3.47 28.00 -15.79
C GLU A 150 -3.76 26.72 -16.56
N HIS A 151 -3.08 25.61 -16.21
CA HIS A 151 -3.21 24.33 -16.91
C HIS A 151 -4.62 23.70 -16.77
N VAL A 152 -5.37 24.04 -15.72
CA VAL A 152 -6.65 23.37 -15.39
C VAL A 152 -7.66 23.48 -16.53
N LYS A 153 -7.68 24.58 -17.26
CA LYS A 153 -8.61 24.80 -18.39
C LYS A 153 -8.35 23.89 -19.60
N ASP A 154 -7.11 23.40 -19.71
CA ASP A 154 -6.62 22.63 -20.87
C ASP A 154 -6.60 21.10 -20.59
N ILE A 155 -7.10 20.66 -19.43
CA ILE A 155 -7.15 19.24 -19.07
C ILE A 155 -8.15 18.52 -19.97
N ASP A 156 -7.68 17.45 -20.63
CA ASP A 156 -8.49 16.47 -21.37
C ASP A 156 -8.51 15.11 -20.68
N TYR A 157 -7.45 14.78 -19.96
CA TYR A 157 -7.33 13.52 -19.23
C TYR A 157 -6.57 13.67 -17.92
N LEU A 158 -7.14 13.13 -16.85
CA LEU A 158 -6.54 13.07 -15.52
C LEU A 158 -6.38 11.61 -15.12
N THR A 159 -5.18 11.22 -14.70
CA THR A 159 -4.91 9.83 -14.30
C THR A 159 -3.79 9.75 -13.25
N THR A 160 -3.47 8.53 -12.86
CA THR A 160 -2.34 8.16 -11.99
C THR A 160 -1.21 7.54 -12.80
N LEU A 161 -0.10 7.20 -12.13
CA LEU A 161 1.05 6.59 -12.80
C LEU A 161 0.71 5.25 -13.46
N ALA A 162 -0.04 4.37 -12.78
CA ALA A 162 -0.45 3.09 -13.36
C ALA A 162 -1.31 3.28 -14.61
N GLY A 163 -2.27 4.20 -14.55
CA GLY A 163 -3.13 4.53 -15.69
C GLY A 163 -2.38 5.18 -16.84
N TYR A 164 -1.40 6.05 -16.56
CA TYR A 164 -0.56 6.66 -17.59
C TYR A 164 0.25 5.62 -18.37
N VAL A 165 0.94 4.73 -17.66
CA VAL A 165 1.75 3.67 -18.32
C VAL A 165 0.85 2.75 -19.15
N HIS A 166 -0.27 2.31 -18.57
CA HIS A 166 -1.24 1.47 -19.25
C HIS A 166 -1.78 2.13 -20.54
N TRP A 167 -2.19 3.39 -20.45
CA TRP A 167 -2.69 4.14 -21.60
C TRP A 167 -1.66 4.25 -22.72
N LYS A 168 -0.41 4.57 -22.40
CA LYS A 168 0.65 4.68 -23.42
C LYS A 168 0.98 3.36 -24.11
N LEU A 169 0.77 2.23 -23.42
CA LEU A 169 1.06 0.90 -23.96
C LEU A 169 -0.12 0.30 -24.74
N THR A 170 -1.35 0.69 -24.42
CA THR A 170 -2.58 0.09 -25.01
C THR A 170 -3.41 1.06 -25.82
N GLY A 171 -3.32 2.36 -25.56
CA GLY A 171 -4.26 3.38 -26.04
C GLY A 171 -5.52 3.52 -25.18
N GLU A 172 -5.75 2.63 -24.21
CA GLU A 172 -6.97 2.62 -23.39
C GLU A 172 -6.81 3.49 -22.14
N LYS A 173 -7.75 4.42 -21.91
CA LYS A 173 -7.82 5.34 -20.76
C LYS A 173 -8.67 4.70 -19.65
N VAL A 174 -8.12 3.73 -18.94
CA VAL A 174 -8.82 2.93 -17.92
C VAL A 174 -8.03 2.80 -16.64
N LEU A 175 -8.70 2.51 -15.52
CA LEU A 175 -8.10 2.11 -14.23
C LEU A 175 -8.86 0.92 -13.64
N GLY A 176 -8.18 0.10 -12.88
CA GLY A 176 -8.80 -0.81 -11.94
C GLY A 176 -9.51 -0.04 -10.82
N VAL A 177 -10.59 -0.59 -10.30
CA VAL A 177 -11.42 0.07 -9.28
C VAL A 177 -10.63 0.36 -7.99
N GLY A 178 -9.66 -0.48 -7.64
CA GLY A 178 -8.79 -0.25 -6.49
C GLY A 178 -7.98 1.04 -6.64
N GLU A 179 -7.33 1.24 -7.77
CA GLU A 179 -6.58 2.46 -8.07
C GLU A 179 -7.51 3.67 -8.24
N ALA A 180 -8.63 3.51 -8.95
CA ALA A 180 -9.62 4.57 -9.16
C ALA A 180 -10.18 5.10 -7.85
N SER A 181 -10.33 4.24 -6.82
CA SER A 181 -10.78 4.62 -5.47
C SER A 181 -9.84 5.59 -4.76
N GLY A 182 -8.57 5.65 -5.16
CA GLY A 182 -7.59 6.62 -4.68
C GLY A 182 -7.55 7.92 -5.49
N MET A 183 -8.32 8.01 -6.58
CA MET A 183 -8.51 9.25 -7.34
C MET A 183 -9.75 10.01 -6.89
N PHE A 184 -10.87 9.28 -6.78
CA PHE A 184 -12.20 9.79 -6.48
C PHE A 184 -13.04 8.71 -5.79
N PRO A 185 -14.00 9.06 -4.90
CA PRO A 185 -14.84 8.08 -4.21
C PRO A 185 -15.59 7.14 -5.16
N ILE A 186 -15.57 5.85 -4.83
CA ILE A 186 -16.28 4.80 -5.56
C ILE A 186 -17.62 4.50 -4.87
N ASP A 187 -18.65 4.30 -5.66
CA ASP A 187 -19.91 3.70 -5.23
C ASP A 187 -19.74 2.17 -5.27
N ILE A 188 -19.84 1.53 -4.11
CA ILE A 188 -19.59 0.09 -3.95
C ILE A 188 -20.65 -0.80 -4.60
N GLU A 189 -21.86 -0.28 -4.87
CA GLU A 189 -22.92 -1.01 -5.53
C GLU A 189 -22.69 -1.07 -7.05
N THR A 190 -22.31 0.08 -7.62
CA THR A 190 -22.03 0.18 -9.07
C THR A 190 -20.60 -0.17 -9.42
N LYS A 191 -19.68 -0.13 -8.44
CA LYS A 191 -18.22 -0.30 -8.61
C LYS A 191 -17.61 0.71 -9.59
N ASP A 192 -18.17 1.90 -9.60
CA ASP A 192 -17.76 3.03 -10.44
C ASP A 192 -17.75 4.31 -9.59
N TYR A 193 -17.29 5.42 -10.14
CA TYR A 193 -17.27 6.70 -9.44
C TYR A 193 -18.64 7.10 -8.92
N ASN A 194 -18.68 7.60 -7.68
CA ASN A 194 -19.92 8.05 -7.05
C ASN A 194 -20.52 9.24 -7.80
N GLN A 195 -21.60 8.99 -8.51
CA GLN A 195 -22.24 9.95 -9.40
C GLN A 195 -22.86 11.14 -8.66
N THR A 196 -23.24 10.97 -7.40
CA THR A 196 -23.72 12.10 -6.58
C THR A 196 -22.56 13.05 -6.26
N MET A 197 -21.40 12.50 -5.92
CA MET A 197 -20.21 13.32 -5.63
C MET A 197 -19.62 13.95 -6.90
N ILE A 198 -19.67 13.26 -8.05
CA ILE A 198 -19.32 13.87 -9.36
C ILE A 198 -20.16 15.13 -9.61
N LYS A 199 -21.49 15.03 -9.47
CA LYS A 199 -22.39 16.18 -9.65
C LYS A 199 -22.13 17.28 -8.62
N THR A 200 -21.82 16.91 -7.38
CA THR A 200 -21.47 17.87 -6.33
C THR A 200 -20.20 18.62 -6.71
N PHE A 201 -19.16 17.93 -7.17
CA PHE A 201 -17.93 18.55 -7.65
C PHE A 201 -18.16 19.50 -8.82
N ASP A 202 -18.87 19.05 -9.87
CA ASP A 202 -19.20 19.89 -11.02
C ASP A 202 -19.97 21.16 -10.61
N ASN A 203 -20.84 21.07 -9.59
CA ASN A 203 -21.54 22.22 -9.03
C ASN A 203 -20.59 23.18 -8.28
N LEU A 204 -19.59 22.70 -7.56
CA LEU A 204 -18.61 23.54 -6.88
C LEU A 204 -17.80 24.40 -7.85
N ILE A 205 -17.52 23.88 -9.04
CA ILE A 205 -16.68 24.56 -10.05
C ILE A 205 -17.46 25.21 -11.19
N LYS A 206 -18.80 25.19 -11.18
CA LYS A 206 -19.66 25.66 -12.29
C LYS A 206 -19.37 27.08 -12.77
N ASP A 207 -18.98 27.98 -11.85
CA ASP A 207 -18.72 29.38 -12.16
C ASP A 207 -17.38 29.59 -12.88
N LYS A 208 -16.46 28.62 -12.84
CA LYS A 208 -15.17 28.62 -13.56
C LYS A 208 -15.34 28.37 -15.06
N LYS A 209 -16.47 27.76 -15.49
CA LYS A 209 -16.83 27.51 -16.89
C LYS A 209 -15.76 26.78 -17.71
N PHE A 210 -15.16 25.75 -17.12
CA PHE A 210 -14.23 24.89 -17.85
C PHE A 210 -14.91 24.21 -19.04
N GLY A 211 -14.14 23.89 -20.09
CA GLY A 211 -14.63 23.17 -21.29
C GLY A 211 -14.90 21.68 -21.02
N TRP A 212 -14.59 21.19 -19.85
CA TRP A 212 -14.74 19.79 -19.42
C TRP A 212 -15.64 19.66 -18.20
N LYS A 213 -16.15 18.45 -17.98
CA LYS A 213 -16.76 17.99 -16.74
C LYS A 213 -15.91 16.91 -16.13
N LEU A 214 -15.98 16.71 -14.82
CA LEU A 214 -15.13 15.74 -14.12
C LEU A 214 -15.24 14.34 -14.74
N GLU A 215 -16.44 13.85 -14.99
CA GLU A 215 -16.70 12.55 -15.61
C GLU A 215 -15.96 12.34 -16.94
N ASN A 216 -15.76 13.40 -17.73
CA ASN A 216 -15.15 13.30 -19.05
C ASN A 216 -13.62 13.20 -19.02
N ILE A 217 -12.99 13.66 -17.94
CA ILE A 217 -11.52 13.67 -17.82
C ILE A 217 -10.99 12.53 -16.97
N LEU A 218 -11.86 11.82 -16.23
CA LEU A 218 -11.47 10.64 -15.43
C LEU A 218 -11.35 9.38 -16.30
N PRO A 219 -10.47 8.42 -15.92
CA PRO A 219 -10.40 7.12 -16.57
C PRO A 219 -11.69 6.33 -16.38
N LYS A 220 -12.00 5.45 -17.33
CA LYS A 220 -13.05 4.45 -17.14
C LYS A 220 -12.63 3.43 -16.08
N VAL A 221 -13.53 3.11 -15.15
CA VAL A 221 -13.29 2.11 -14.09
C VAL A 221 -13.58 0.70 -14.59
N LEU A 222 -12.69 -0.23 -14.27
CA LEU A 222 -12.81 -1.66 -14.54
C LEU A 222 -12.56 -2.44 -13.24
N ILE A 223 -13.08 -3.66 -13.15
CA ILE A 223 -12.85 -4.54 -11.99
C ILE A 223 -11.86 -5.66 -12.33
N ALA A 224 -11.28 -6.28 -11.31
CA ALA A 224 -10.42 -7.46 -11.49
C ALA A 224 -11.13 -8.54 -12.32
N GLY A 225 -10.41 -9.09 -13.29
CA GLY A 225 -10.93 -10.07 -14.24
C GLY A 225 -11.49 -9.48 -15.54
N ASP A 226 -11.67 -8.17 -15.64
CA ASP A 226 -11.98 -7.49 -16.90
C ASP A 226 -10.75 -7.43 -17.80
N LYS A 227 -10.97 -7.32 -19.11
CA LYS A 227 -9.92 -7.03 -20.09
C LYS A 227 -9.81 -5.52 -20.28
N ALA A 228 -8.59 -5.00 -20.12
CA ALA A 228 -8.32 -3.55 -20.16
C ALA A 228 -7.61 -3.10 -21.45
N GLY A 229 -7.63 -3.89 -22.49
CA GLY A 229 -6.97 -3.62 -23.74
C GLY A 229 -5.91 -4.66 -24.11
N ILE A 230 -5.20 -4.38 -25.16
CA ILE A 230 -4.09 -5.20 -25.67
C ILE A 230 -2.84 -4.35 -25.88
N LEU A 231 -1.68 -4.94 -25.72
CA LEU A 231 -0.40 -4.30 -26.01
C LEU A 231 -0.33 -3.92 -27.49
N SER A 232 -0.24 -2.63 -27.78
CA SER A 232 -0.11 -2.12 -29.14
C SER A 232 1.28 -2.40 -29.73
N GLU A 233 1.47 -2.23 -31.05
CA GLU A 233 2.79 -2.35 -31.68
C GLU A 233 3.77 -1.29 -31.15
N GLU A 234 3.28 -0.05 -30.95
CA GLU A 234 4.04 1.04 -30.35
C GLU A 234 4.34 0.75 -28.88
N GLY A 235 3.34 0.24 -28.15
CA GLY A 235 3.48 -0.15 -26.75
C GLY A 235 4.50 -1.26 -26.53
N ALA A 236 4.52 -2.27 -27.40
CA ALA A 236 5.51 -3.34 -27.34
C ALA A 236 6.94 -2.80 -27.53
N LYS A 237 7.16 -1.89 -28.49
CA LYS A 237 8.46 -1.23 -28.72
C LYS A 237 8.84 -0.29 -27.58
N LEU A 238 7.86 0.35 -26.95
CA LEU A 238 8.08 1.25 -25.83
C LEU A 238 8.48 0.46 -24.56
N LEU A 239 7.87 -0.70 -24.31
CA LEU A 239 8.22 -1.57 -23.19
C LEU A 239 9.54 -2.30 -23.45
N ASP A 240 9.73 -2.83 -24.66
CA ASP A 240 10.92 -3.57 -25.10
C ASP A 240 11.59 -2.90 -26.31
N PRO A 241 12.55 -1.97 -26.08
CA PRO A 241 13.27 -1.32 -27.17
C PRO A 241 14.11 -2.29 -28.02
N SER A 242 14.39 -3.51 -27.55
CA SER A 242 15.06 -4.54 -28.36
C SER A 242 14.18 -5.05 -29.51
N GLY A 243 12.85 -4.86 -29.41
CA GLY A 243 11.87 -5.24 -30.40
C GLY A 243 11.58 -6.75 -30.46
N ASN A 244 11.94 -7.49 -29.40
CA ASN A 244 11.65 -8.93 -29.32
C ASN A 244 10.23 -9.22 -28.83
N LEU A 245 9.64 -8.33 -28.02
CA LEU A 245 8.31 -8.52 -27.46
C LEU A 245 7.23 -8.34 -28.54
N GLU A 246 6.39 -9.35 -28.70
CA GLU A 246 5.26 -9.34 -29.63
C GLU A 246 4.12 -8.46 -29.09
N ALA A 247 3.44 -7.73 -29.98
CA ALA A 247 2.20 -7.02 -29.69
C ALA A 247 1.00 -7.98 -29.59
N GLY A 248 -0.15 -7.46 -29.15
CA GLY A 248 -1.41 -8.23 -29.08
C GLY A 248 -1.61 -8.98 -27.76
N ILE A 249 -0.72 -8.83 -26.79
CA ILE A 249 -0.84 -9.43 -25.46
C ILE A 249 -1.96 -8.70 -24.68
N PRO A 250 -2.93 -9.42 -24.08
CA PRO A 250 -3.99 -8.79 -23.28
C PRO A 250 -3.45 -8.23 -21.96
N LEU A 251 -3.99 -7.09 -21.55
CA LEU A 251 -3.71 -6.47 -20.26
C LEU A 251 -4.93 -6.51 -19.34
N CYS A 252 -4.69 -6.76 -18.05
CA CYS A 252 -5.70 -6.58 -17.01
C CYS A 252 -5.75 -5.11 -16.55
N PRO A 253 -6.80 -4.68 -15.81
CA PRO A 253 -6.91 -3.32 -15.32
C PRO A 253 -5.68 -2.92 -14.48
N PRO A 254 -5.09 -1.74 -14.72
CA PRO A 254 -3.98 -1.26 -13.92
C PRO A 254 -4.45 -0.89 -12.51
N GLU A 255 -3.70 -1.30 -11.50
CA GLU A 255 -4.08 -1.19 -10.09
C GLU A 255 -3.06 -0.41 -9.26
N GLY A 256 -3.45 -0.07 -8.04
CA GLY A 256 -2.57 0.49 -7.03
C GLY A 256 -1.84 -0.56 -6.20
N ASP A 257 -0.72 -0.17 -5.62
CA ASP A 257 0.12 -1.01 -4.76
C ASP A 257 -0.63 -1.55 -3.52
N ALA A 258 -1.58 -0.78 -2.97
CA ALA A 258 -2.43 -1.25 -1.88
C ALA A 258 -3.28 -2.47 -2.29
N GLY A 259 -3.97 -2.39 -3.42
CA GLY A 259 -4.81 -3.48 -3.93
C GLY A 259 -4.01 -4.71 -4.31
N THR A 260 -2.87 -4.54 -4.99
CA THR A 260 -1.99 -5.67 -5.36
C THR A 260 -1.31 -6.29 -4.14
N GLY A 261 -1.00 -5.49 -3.11
CA GLY A 261 -0.55 -5.99 -1.81
C GLY A 261 -1.59 -6.87 -1.11
N MET A 262 -2.87 -6.51 -1.19
CA MET A 262 -3.97 -7.34 -0.67
C MET A 262 -4.11 -8.65 -1.46
N VAL A 263 -3.93 -8.64 -2.77
CA VAL A 263 -3.90 -9.87 -3.59
C VAL A 263 -2.72 -10.75 -3.19
N ALA A 264 -1.52 -10.19 -3.07
CA ALA A 264 -0.30 -10.91 -2.70
C ALA A 264 -0.34 -11.52 -1.28
N THR A 265 -1.26 -11.08 -0.44
CA THR A 265 -1.44 -11.58 0.92
C THR A 265 -2.74 -12.35 1.14
N ASN A 266 -3.53 -12.59 0.09
CA ASN A 266 -4.84 -13.23 0.19
C ASN A 266 -5.78 -12.55 1.21
N SER A 267 -5.85 -11.22 1.15
CA SER A 267 -6.62 -10.40 2.10
C SER A 267 -7.70 -9.55 1.44
N VAL A 268 -8.30 -10.06 0.36
CA VAL A 268 -9.36 -9.35 -0.41
C VAL A 268 -10.78 -9.71 0.04
N THR A 269 -10.93 -10.72 0.89
CA THR A 269 -12.25 -11.18 1.37
C THR A 269 -12.75 -10.30 2.51
N ARG A 270 -14.06 -10.06 2.57
CA ARG A 270 -14.69 -9.30 3.68
C ARG A 270 -14.32 -9.88 5.03
N LYS A 271 -14.10 -9.02 6.02
CA LYS A 271 -13.61 -9.32 7.38
C LYS A 271 -12.17 -9.83 7.44
N THR A 272 -11.45 -9.80 6.35
CA THR A 272 -10.00 -10.01 6.39
C THR A 272 -9.28 -8.69 6.16
N GLY A 273 -8.01 -8.67 6.50
CA GLY A 273 -7.19 -7.52 6.25
C GLY A 273 -5.72 -7.91 6.18
N ASN A 274 -4.90 -6.95 5.81
CA ASN A 274 -3.45 -7.08 5.91
C ASN A 274 -2.86 -5.96 6.74
N VAL A 275 -1.66 -6.20 7.23
CA VAL A 275 -0.86 -5.20 7.91
C VAL A 275 0.58 -5.27 7.40
N SER A 276 1.08 -4.14 6.94
CA SER A 276 2.48 -3.95 6.57
C SER A 276 3.18 -3.13 7.65
N ALA A 277 4.13 -3.73 8.38
CA ALA A 277 4.81 -3.09 9.49
C ALA A 277 6.32 -3.05 9.26
N GLY A 278 6.79 -1.89 8.87
CA GLY A 278 8.19 -1.54 8.64
C GLY A 278 8.55 -0.23 9.35
N THR A 279 9.22 0.69 8.66
CA THR A 279 9.49 2.06 9.15
C THR A 279 8.20 2.78 9.50
N SER A 280 7.21 2.71 8.64
CA SER A 280 5.80 3.06 8.87
C SER A 280 4.96 1.80 9.01
N VAL A 281 3.69 1.95 9.38
CA VAL A 281 2.74 0.84 9.43
C VAL A 281 1.41 1.27 8.84
N PHE A 282 0.81 0.37 8.07
CA PHE A 282 -0.58 0.53 7.66
C PHE A 282 -1.33 -0.80 7.79
N ALA A 283 -2.61 -0.72 8.04
CA ALA A 283 -3.52 -1.84 8.03
C ALA A 283 -4.71 -1.53 7.11
N MET A 284 -5.11 -2.51 6.34
CA MET A 284 -6.28 -2.45 5.47
C MET A 284 -7.24 -3.56 5.85
N ILE A 285 -8.50 -3.22 6.04
CA ILE A 285 -9.57 -4.18 6.43
C ILE A 285 -10.68 -4.08 5.41
N VAL A 286 -11.07 -5.21 4.80
CA VAL A 286 -12.21 -5.28 3.89
C VAL A 286 -13.50 -5.23 4.70
N LEU A 287 -14.26 -4.16 4.50
CA LEU A 287 -15.46 -3.84 5.25
C LEU A 287 -16.69 -4.58 4.70
N GLU A 288 -17.64 -4.87 5.57
CA GLU A 288 -18.94 -5.43 5.15
C GLU A 288 -19.96 -4.36 4.75
N LYS A 289 -19.75 -3.12 5.18
CA LYS A 289 -20.66 -1.97 4.98
C LYS A 289 -19.91 -0.67 5.05
N GLU A 290 -20.52 0.40 4.57
CA GLU A 290 -20.04 1.77 4.73
C GLU A 290 -19.94 2.17 6.21
N LEU A 291 -19.04 3.12 6.51
CA LEU A 291 -18.90 3.70 7.85
C LEU A 291 -20.10 4.63 8.15
N LYS A 292 -20.48 4.72 9.42
CA LYS A 292 -21.58 5.58 9.89
C LYS A 292 -21.22 7.06 9.92
N LYS A 293 -19.93 7.36 10.03
CA LYS A 293 -19.38 8.71 10.15
C LYS A 293 -18.19 8.91 9.24
N VAL A 294 -17.81 10.15 9.03
CA VAL A 294 -16.54 10.56 8.42
C VAL A 294 -15.47 10.60 9.51
N TYR A 295 -14.32 10.02 9.23
CA TYR A 295 -13.15 10.00 10.11
C TYR A 295 -11.93 10.43 9.30
N ASP A 296 -11.21 11.42 9.79
CA ASP A 296 -9.97 11.88 9.15
C ASP A 296 -8.83 10.88 9.28
N GLU A 297 -8.93 9.96 10.24
CA GLU A 297 -7.96 8.89 10.50
C GLU A 297 -8.14 7.66 9.59
N ILE A 298 -9.27 7.57 8.86
CA ILE A 298 -9.60 6.39 8.05
C ILE A 298 -9.72 6.78 6.59
N ASP A 299 -8.85 6.24 5.76
CA ASP A 299 -9.00 6.33 4.32
C ASP A 299 -9.88 5.19 3.80
N LEU A 300 -10.80 5.52 2.92
CA LEU A 300 -11.67 4.55 2.29
C LEU A 300 -11.26 4.34 0.84
N VAL A 301 -10.77 3.15 0.54
CA VAL A 301 -10.41 2.69 -0.81
C VAL A 301 -11.15 1.40 -1.12
N THR A 302 -10.84 0.73 -2.23
CA THR A 302 -11.47 -0.55 -2.56
C THR A 302 -10.43 -1.63 -2.87
N THR A 303 -10.85 -2.89 -2.74
CA THR A 303 -10.12 -4.02 -3.32
C THR A 303 -10.17 -3.94 -4.86
N PRO A 304 -9.33 -4.70 -5.59
CA PRO A 304 -9.44 -4.81 -7.05
C PRO A 304 -10.78 -5.35 -7.56
N SER A 305 -11.59 -5.95 -6.68
CA SER A 305 -12.95 -6.41 -6.97
C SER A 305 -14.04 -5.39 -6.62
N GLY A 306 -13.66 -4.23 -6.03
CA GLY A 306 -14.57 -3.16 -5.66
C GLY A 306 -15.25 -3.31 -4.30
N ASP A 307 -14.76 -4.18 -3.41
CA ASP A 307 -15.20 -4.20 -2.02
C ASP A 307 -14.53 -3.09 -1.21
N LEU A 308 -15.29 -2.45 -0.32
CA LEU A 308 -14.82 -1.32 0.47
C LEU A 308 -13.73 -1.74 1.46
N VAL A 309 -12.70 -0.93 1.56
CA VAL A 309 -11.56 -1.12 2.46
C VAL A 309 -11.40 0.10 3.35
N GLY A 310 -11.36 -0.11 4.66
CA GLY A 310 -10.89 0.90 5.61
C GLY A 310 -9.39 0.76 5.82
N MET A 311 -8.64 1.82 5.58
CA MET A 311 -7.20 1.86 5.75
C MET A 311 -6.81 2.83 6.87
N VAL A 312 -5.97 2.35 7.78
CA VAL A 312 -5.28 3.16 8.79
C VAL A 312 -3.80 3.18 8.44
N HIS A 313 -3.25 4.35 8.22
CA HIS A 313 -1.83 4.54 7.93
C HIS A 313 -1.16 5.35 9.05
N CYS A 314 -0.01 4.91 9.54
CA CYS A 314 0.78 5.60 10.55
C CYS A 314 2.21 5.80 10.05
N ASN A 315 2.74 6.98 10.28
CA ASN A 315 4.09 7.33 9.82
C ASN A 315 5.20 6.64 10.61
N ASN A 316 4.92 6.28 11.86
CA ASN A 316 5.91 5.80 12.81
C ASN A 316 5.61 4.36 13.26
N CYS A 317 6.58 3.45 13.08
CA CYS A 317 6.46 2.07 13.57
C CYS A 317 7.79 1.57 14.16
N THR A 318 8.69 0.96 13.36
CA THR A 318 9.87 0.28 13.91
C THR A 318 11.13 1.14 14.01
N SER A 319 11.13 2.39 13.57
CA SER A 319 12.34 3.22 13.54
C SER A 319 12.97 3.41 14.93
N ASP A 320 12.16 3.75 15.94
CA ASP A 320 12.63 3.90 17.32
C ASP A 320 13.05 2.55 17.92
N LEU A 321 12.28 1.51 17.67
CA LEU A 321 12.61 0.15 18.08
C LEU A 321 13.98 -0.30 17.53
N ASN A 322 14.25 0.00 16.25
CA ASN A 322 15.55 -0.27 15.63
C ASN A 322 16.69 0.55 16.27
N ALA A 323 16.44 1.80 16.66
CA ALA A 323 17.42 2.63 17.37
C ALA A 323 17.81 1.99 18.71
N TRP A 324 16.84 1.49 19.47
CA TRP A 324 17.12 0.77 20.72
C TRP A 324 17.86 -0.54 20.49
N VAL A 325 17.51 -1.33 19.48
CA VAL A 325 18.26 -2.56 19.14
C VAL A 325 19.69 -2.25 18.76
N ASN A 326 19.94 -1.16 18.01
CA ASN A 326 21.29 -0.70 17.69
C ASN A 326 22.07 -0.28 18.95
N LEU A 327 21.44 0.37 19.92
CA LEU A 327 22.08 0.69 21.19
C LEU A 327 22.49 -0.58 21.96
N PHE A 328 21.66 -1.62 21.97
CA PHE A 328 22.03 -2.91 22.56
C PHE A 328 23.18 -3.59 21.78
N LYS A 329 23.22 -3.45 20.45
CA LYS A 329 24.36 -3.90 19.65
C LYS A 329 25.66 -3.22 20.09
N GLU A 330 25.64 -1.89 20.21
CA GLU A 330 26.82 -1.13 20.66
C GLU A 330 27.25 -1.56 22.08
N PHE A 331 26.29 -1.77 22.99
CA PHE A 331 26.58 -2.29 24.32
C PHE A 331 27.27 -3.66 24.25
N ALA A 332 26.74 -4.60 23.46
CA ALA A 332 27.30 -5.92 23.31
C ALA A 332 28.74 -5.88 22.74
N GLN A 333 28.98 -5.02 21.74
CA GLN A 333 30.31 -4.82 21.17
C GLN A 333 31.30 -4.27 22.20
N ASN A 334 30.90 -3.27 23.00
CA ASN A 334 31.72 -2.72 24.08
C ASN A 334 31.92 -3.70 25.23
N PHE A 335 31.05 -4.70 25.37
CA PHE A 335 31.17 -5.77 26.36
C PHE A 335 31.99 -6.97 25.87
N GLY A 336 32.54 -6.89 24.64
CA GLY A 336 33.51 -7.85 24.09
C GLY A 336 32.94 -8.81 23.03
N MET A 337 31.73 -8.57 22.52
CA MET A 337 31.17 -9.31 21.39
C MET A 337 31.49 -8.55 20.10
N GLU A 338 32.62 -8.87 19.45
CA GLU A 338 33.06 -8.13 18.25
C GLU A 338 32.07 -8.27 17.08
N ASP A 339 31.60 -9.51 16.82
CA ASP A 339 30.63 -9.81 15.76
C ASP A 339 29.25 -10.10 16.38
N VAL A 340 28.35 -9.12 16.27
CA VAL A 340 26.96 -9.25 16.73
C VAL A 340 26.08 -9.65 15.56
N ASP A 341 25.55 -10.89 15.62
CA ASP A 341 24.51 -11.36 14.71
C ASP A 341 23.20 -10.58 14.98
N MET A 342 22.76 -9.78 14.01
CA MET A 342 21.58 -8.95 14.16
C MET A 342 20.29 -9.76 14.24
N ASP A 343 20.16 -10.85 13.52
CA ASP A 343 18.97 -11.70 13.57
C ASP A 343 18.86 -12.39 14.95
N GLN A 344 19.99 -12.83 15.50
CA GLN A 344 20.04 -13.36 16.86
C GLN A 344 19.72 -12.27 17.90
N LEU A 345 20.21 -11.05 17.71
CA LEU A 345 19.94 -9.94 18.63
C LEU A 345 18.45 -9.56 18.62
N TYR A 346 17.85 -9.35 17.44
CA TYR A 346 16.42 -9.12 17.31
C TYR A 346 15.61 -10.26 17.91
N GLY A 347 15.95 -11.51 17.60
CA GLY A 347 15.30 -12.70 18.14
C GLY A 347 15.34 -12.73 19.66
N THR A 348 16.50 -12.45 20.26
CA THR A 348 16.69 -12.43 21.72
C THR A 348 15.84 -11.35 22.38
N LEU A 349 15.92 -10.11 21.88
CA LEU A 349 15.22 -8.96 22.46
C LEU A 349 13.70 -9.07 22.29
N TYR A 350 13.24 -9.47 21.10
CA TYR A 350 11.81 -9.57 20.81
C TYR A 350 11.15 -10.73 21.59
N ASN A 351 11.78 -11.89 21.66
CA ASN A 351 11.28 -12.99 22.50
C ASN A 351 11.30 -12.63 23.97
N LYS A 352 12.30 -11.85 24.43
CA LYS A 352 12.34 -11.38 25.81
C LYS A 352 11.13 -10.50 26.16
N ALA A 353 10.64 -9.69 25.22
CA ALA A 353 9.43 -8.88 25.41
C ALA A 353 8.19 -9.71 25.79
N LEU A 354 8.08 -10.96 25.30
CA LEU A 354 6.94 -11.84 25.59
C LEU A 354 6.88 -12.29 27.06
N GLU A 355 7.99 -12.20 27.79
CA GLU A 355 8.06 -12.49 29.22
C GLU A 355 7.62 -11.31 30.12
N GLY A 356 7.44 -10.11 29.53
CA GLY A 356 7.05 -8.90 30.26
C GLY A 356 5.61 -8.92 30.75
N ASP A 357 5.32 -8.02 31.69
CA ASP A 357 3.97 -7.77 32.17
C ASP A 357 3.07 -7.35 31.00
N LYS A 358 1.80 -7.78 31.01
CA LYS A 358 0.91 -7.60 29.87
C LYS A 358 0.58 -6.14 29.54
N ASP A 359 0.67 -5.27 30.56
CA ASP A 359 0.52 -3.80 30.49
C ASP A 359 1.87 -3.07 30.39
N CYS A 360 2.96 -3.76 30.08
CA CYS A 360 4.34 -3.24 30.06
C CYS A 360 4.88 -2.80 31.43
N GLY A 361 4.31 -3.25 32.54
CA GLY A 361 4.77 -2.93 33.89
C GLY A 361 4.69 -1.44 34.25
N GLY A 362 3.76 -0.71 33.65
CA GLY A 362 3.59 0.73 33.86
C GLY A 362 4.63 1.61 33.15
N LEU A 363 5.35 1.07 32.17
CA LEU A 363 6.21 1.83 31.28
C LEU A 363 5.39 2.47 30.15
N LEU A 364 5.87 3.60 29.64
CA LEU A 364 5.26 4.32 28.51
C LEU A 364 6.34 4.78 27.55
N ALA A 365 6.09 4.68 26.26
CA ALA A 365 6.97 5.18 25.22
C ALA A 365 6.19 5.76 24.04
N TYR A 366 6.83 6.67 23.30
CA TYR A 366 6.38 7.21 22.03
C TYR A 366 7.51 7.08 21.04
N ASN A 367 7.19 6.60 19.82
CA ASN A 367 8.16 6.30 18.77
C ASN A 367 8.13 7.33 17.64
N TYR A 368 7.69 8.56 17.90
CA TYR A 368 7.44 9.58 16.89
C TYR A 368 8.74 10.25 16.44
N PHE A 369 9.30 9.77 15.32
CA PHE A 369 10.38 10.42 14.58
C PHE A 369 9.87 11.52 13.64
N SER A 370 8.58 11.47 13.31
CA SER A 370 7.89 12.44 12.46
C SER A 370 6.49 12.68 13.01
N GLY A 371 5.75 13.60 12.38
CA GLY A 371 4.34 13.79 12.71
C GLY A 371 3.52 12.50 12.59
N GLU A 372 2.44 12.43 13.36
CA GLU A 372 1.53 11.28 13.39
C GLU A 372 0.07 11.76 13.40
N HIS A 373 -0.53 11.80 12.22
CA HIS A 373 -1.86 12.37 12.03
C HIS A 373 -2.96 11.61 12.78
N ILE A 374 -2.81 10.29 12.97
CA ILE A 374 -3.76 9.47 13.74
C ILE A 374 -3.92 9.99 15.18
N THR A 375 -2.89 10.58 15.73
CA THR A 375 -2.89 11.16 17.08
C THR A 375 -2.80 12.68 17.10
N GLY A 376 -2.89 13.33 15.93
CA GLY A 376 -2.96 14.79 15.78
C GLY A 376 -1.65 15.52 16.02
N PHE A 377 -0.52 14.97 15.56
CA PHE A 377 0.81 15.59 15.65
C PHE A 377 1.40 15.87 14.28
N GLU A 378 1.91 17.08 14.08
CA GLU A 378 2.64 17.50 12.88
C GLU A 378 4.14 17.15 12.96
N GLU A 379 4.69 17.11 14.17
CA GLU A 379 6.06 16.72 14.50
C GLU A 379 6.06 15.63 15.58
N GLY A 380 7.22 15.03 15.85
CA GLY A 380 7.36 14.03 16.90
C GLY A 380 8.68 14.12 17.64
N ARG A 381 8.70 13.54 18.84
CA ARG A 381 9.88 13.34 19.68
C ARG A 381 9.82 11.94 20.29
N PRO A 382 10.79 11.06 20.01
CA PRO A 382 10.83 9.77 20.69
C PRO A 382 11.00 9.93 22.20
N LEU A 383 10.08 9.36 22.97
CA LEU A 383 10.08 9.49 24.44
C LEU A 383 10.03 8.11 25.10
N PHE A 384 10.74 8.00 26.22
CA PHE A 384 10.59 6.89 27.15
C PHE A 384 10.32 7.44 28.57
N VAL A 385 9.20 7.03 29.15
CA VAL A 385 8.72 7.56 30.44
C VAL A 385 8.39 6.43 31.40
N ARG A 386 8.76 6.58 32.65
CA ARG A 386 8.39 5.64 33.72
C ARG A 386 8.12 6.34 35.03
N LYS A 387 7.29 5.74 35.87
CA LYS A 387 7.08 6.15 37.25
C LYS A 387 8.14 5.49 38.15
N PRO A 388 8.38 6.02 39.38
CA PRO A 388 9.33 5.41 40.33
C PRO A 388 9.00 3.96 40.67
N ASP A 389 7.72 3.60 40.64
CA ASP A 389 7.17 2.29 40.99
C ASP A 389 6.92 1.37 39.79
N SER A 390 7.28 1.80 38.57
CA SER A 390 7.17 0.97 37.36
C SER A 390 8.09 -0.26 37.47
N ASN A 391 7.62 -1.39 36.98
CA ASN A 391 8.43 -2.62 36.90
C ASN A 391 9.42 -2.53 35.70
N PHE A 392 10.56 -1.87 35.93
CA PHE A 392 11.57 -1.60 34.93
C PHE A 392 12.58 -2.74 34.81
N ASN A 393 12.44 -3.52 33.77
CA ASN A 393 13.35 -4.60 33.37
C ASN A 393 13.39 -4.74 31.84
N LEU A 394 14.31 -5.56 31.32
CA LEU A 394 14.49 -5.72 29.86
C LEU A 394 13.23 -6.23 29.16
N ALA A 395 12.50 -7.15 29.77
CA ALA A 395 11.29 -7.70 29.18
C ALA A 395 10.20 -6.63 28.99
N ASN A 396 9.92 -5.85 30.04
CA ASN A 396 8.95 -4.75 29.99
C ASN A 396 9.43 -3.60 29.08
N PHE A 397 10.73 -3.30 29.09
CA PHE A 397 11.32 -2.31 28.19
C PHE A 397 11.12 -2.68 26.70
N MET A 398 11.43 -3.92 26.34
CA MET A 398 11.23 -4.36 24.96
C MET A 398 9.74 -4.46 24.59
N ARG A 399 8.90 -4.89 25.54
CA ARG A 399 7.46 -4.99 25.32
C ARG A 399 6.82 -3.62 25.07
N VAL A 400 7.18 -2.59 25.84
CA VAL A 400 6.62 -1.25 25.64
C VAL A 400 6.99 -0.67 24.27
N HIS A 401 8.20 -0.94 23.77
CA HIS A 401 8.60 -0.49 22.44
C HIS A 401 7.92 -1.25 21.31
N LEU A 402 7.63 -2.55 21.48
CA LEU A 402 6.81 -3.31 20.54
C LEU A 402 5.35 -2.83 20.54
N TYR A 403 4.78 -2.55 21.71
CA TYR A 403 3.42 -2.02 21.82
C TYR A 403 3.31 -0.62 21.22
N THR A 404 4.27 0.26 21.51
CA THR A 404 4.34 1.62 20.98
C THR A 404 4.49 1.64 19.45
N ALA A 405 5.23 0.69 18.88
CA ALA A 405 5.34 0.55 17.41
C ALA A 405 3.98 0.39 16.72
N LEU A 406 2.98 -0.16 17.44
CA LEU A 406 1.60 -0.31 16.97
C LEU A 406 0.61 0.64 17.68
N GLY A 407 1.06 1.55 18.53
CA GLY A 407 0.19 2.38 19.36
C GLY A 407 -0.72 3.31 18.56
N ALA A 408 -0.18 4.03 17.60
CA ALA A 408 -0.97 4.87 16.69
C ALA A 408 -1.90 4.02 15.81
N LEU A 409 -1.40 2.91 15.25
CA LEU A 409 -2.21 1.98 14.46
C LEU A 409 -3.39 1.44 15.27
N LYS A 410 -3.16 0.99 16.49
CA LYS A 410 -4.22 0.50 17.40
C LYS A 410 -5.27 1.59 17.65
N THR A 411 -4.85 2.84 17.83
CA THR A 411 -5.76 3.97 18.01
C THR A 411 -6.69 4.14 16.80
N GLY A 412 -6.17 4.10 15.59
CA GLY A 412 -6.97 4.17 14.36
C GLY A 412 -7.85 2.93 14.15
N LEU A 413 -7.32 1.72 14.41
CA LEU A 413 -8.09 0.48 14.29
C LEU A 413 -9.24 0.40 15.31
N ASP A 414 -9.08 0.98 16.50
CA ASP A 414 -10.16 1.03 17.49
C ASP A 414 -11.36 1.84 17.01
N ILE A 415 -11.17 2.83 16.15
CA ILE A 415 -12.27 3.53 15.47
C ILE A 415 -13.11 2.52 14.66
N LEU A 416 -12.46 1.74 13.80
CA LEU A 416 -13.15 0.73 13.00
C LEU A 416 -13.81 -0.34 13.86
N MET A 417 -13.09 -0.89 14.83
CA MET A 417 -13.51 -2.08 15.57
C MET A 417 -14.47 -1.76 16.73
N LYS A 418 -14.30 -0.62 17.41
CA LYS A 418 -15.09 -0.26 18.59
C LYS A 418 -16.20 0.74 18.29
N GLU A 419 -15.98 1.76 17.44
CA GLU A 419 -17.00 2.75 17.10
C GLU A 419 -17.89 2.30 15.93
N GLU A 420 -17.29 1.71 14.90
CA GLU A 420 -17.97 1.25 13.69
C GLU A 420 -18.40 -0.24 13.76
N ASP A 421 -17.99 -0.95 14.81
CA ASP A 421 -18.30 -2.37 15.03
C ASP A 421 -17.85 -3.29 13.86
N VAL A 422 -16.72 -2.94 13.23
CA VAL A 422 -16.12 -3.75 12.17
C VAL A 422 -15.59 -5.04 12.78
N LYS A 423 -15.94 -6.17 12.16
CA LYS A 423 -15.44 -7.48 12.55
C LYS A 423 -14.26 -7.90 11.66
N VAL A 424 -13.27 -8.50 12.29
CA VAL A 424 -12.07 -9.01 11.62
C VAL A 424 -11.91 -10.47 12.00
N ASP A 425 -12.02 -11.35 11.00
CA ASP A 425 -11.84 -12.79 11.20
C ASP A 425 -10.37 -13.19 11.14
N LYS A 426 -9.55 -12.45 10.35
CA LYS A 426 -8.13 -12.73 10.15
C LYS A 426 -7.38 -11.52 9.60
N MET A 427 -6.16 -11.31 10.07
CA MET A 427 -5.20 -10.37 9.50
C MET A 427 -3.98 -11.09 8.94
N LEU A 428 -3.47 -10.61 7.80
CA LEU A 428 -2.25 -11.10 7.17
C LEU A 428 -1.11 -10.09 7.43
N GLY A 429 -0.08 -10.54 8.15
CA GLY A 429 1.06 -9.70 8.53
C GLY A 429 2.25 -9.85 7.59
N HIS A 430 2.89 -8.75 7.24
CA HIS A 430 4.20 -8.75 6.58
C HIS A 430 5.04 -7.52 6.97
N GLY A 431 6.32 -7.53 6.59
CA GLY A 431 7.26 -6.46 6.93
C GLY A 431 8.19 -6.82 8.09
N GLY A 432 9.05 -5.86 8.46
CA GLY A 432 10.16 -6.08 9.40
C GLY A 432 9.74 -6.57 10.78
N LEU A 433 8.60 -6.09 11.29
CA LEU A 433 8.08 -6.50 12.60
C LEU A 433 7.79 -8.02 12.69
N PHE A 434 7.45 -8.64 11.57
CA PHE A 434 7.08 -10.06 11.51
C PHE A 434 8.26 -11.00 11.20
N LYS A 435 9.48 -10.48 11.00
CA LYS A 435 10.67 -11.31 10.72
C LYS A 435 11.05 -12.21 11.90
N THR A 436 10.89 -11.75 13.13
CA THR A 436 11.06 -12.61 14.32
C THR A 436 9.82 -13.46 14.49
N GLU A 437 10.00 -14.76 14.24
CA GLU A 437 8.91 -15.74 14.25
C GLU A 437 8.05 -15.66 15.51
N GLY A 438 6.75 -15.54 15.32
CA GLY A 438 5.72 -15.55 16.35
C GLY A 438 5.58 -14.26 17.17
N VAL A 439 6.60 -13.41 17.29
CA VAL A 439 6.55 -12.25 18.19
C VAL A 439 5.65 -11.16 17.61
N GLY A 440 5.95 -10.68 16.40
CA GLY A 440 5.11 -9.66 15.73
C GLY A 440 3.66 -10.10 15.61
N GLN A 441 3.44 -11.39 15.30
CA GLN A 441 2.10 -11.97 15.22
C GLN A 441 1.34 -11.90 16.55
N LYS A 442 1.98 -12.26 17.68
CA LYS A 442 1.36 -12.21 19.02
C LYS A 442 1.00 -10.78 19.42
N ILE A 443 1.92 -9.84 19.21
CA ILE A 443 1.70 -8.44 19.52
C ILE A 443 0.57 -7.87 18.67
N MET A 444 0.58 -8.16 17.37
CA MET A 444 -0.49 -7.69 16.46
C MET A 444 -1.84 -8.36 16.75
N ALA A 445 -1.84 -9.67 17.05
CA ALA A 445 -3.07 -10.37 17.43
C ALA A 445 -3.70 -9.77 18.70
N ALA A 446 -2.88 -9.36 19.68
CA ALA A 446 -3.34 -8.64 20.85
C ALA A 446 -3.92 -7.25 20.49
N ALA A 447 -3.27 -6.53 19.57
CA ALA A 447 -3.72 -5.19 19.15
C ALA A 447 -5.07 -5.24 18.42
N VAL A 448 -5.28 -6.21 17.53
CA VAL A 448 -6.50 -6.32 16.70
C VAL A 448 -7.56 -7.27 17.27
N ASN A 449 -7.25 -7.99 18.33
CA ASN A 449 -8.11 -9.05 18.89
C ASN A 449 -8.65 -10.02 17.82
N ALA A 450 -7.77 -10.42 16.89
CA ALA A 450 -8.08 -11.34 15.79
C ALA A 450 -6.85 -12.20 15.46
N PRO A 451 -7.02 -13.38 14.85
CA PRO A 451 -5.92 -14.20 14.39
C PRO A 451 -5.03 -13.45 13.38
N VAL A 452 -3.71 -13.57 13.53
CA VAL A 452 -2.73 -13.00 12.62
C VAL A 452 -1.92 -14.12 11.97
N SER A 453 -1.91 -14.11 10.64
CA SER A 453 -1.15 -15.06 9.82
C SER A 453 0.01 -14.38 9.13
N VAL A 454 1.10 -15.10 8.99
CA VAL A 454 2.24 -14.74 8.14
C VAL A 454 2.46 -15.86 7.14
N MET A 455 2.37 -15.55 5.85
CA MET A 455 2.55 -16.48 4.75
C MET A 455 4.02 -16.51 4.31
N LYS A 456 4.51 -17.65 3.81
CA LYS A 456 5.87 -17.76 3.26
C LYS A 456 6.08 -16.85 2.03
N THR A 457 5.02 -16.65 1.25
CA THR A 457 4.97 -15.80 0.05
C THR A 457 4.85 -14.31 0.34
N ALA A 458 4.73 -13.89 1.60
CA ALA A 458 4.53 -12.49 1.99
C ALA A 458 5.64 -11.52 1.51
N GLY A 459 6.81 -12.03 1.11
CA GLY A 459 7.93 -11.25 0.56
C GLY A 459 7.88 -11.00 -0.94
N GLU A 460 6.96 -11.61 -1.69
CA GLU A 460 6.90 -11.48 -3.16
C GLU A 460 6.42 -10.10 -3.62
N GLY A 461 5.53 -9.47 -2.85
CA GLY A 461 5.12 -8.08 -3.03
C GLY A 461 4.10 -7.84 -4.15
N GLY A 462 3.83 -6.55 -4.42
CA GLY A 462 2.75 -6.13 -5.31
C GLY A 462 2.97 -6.49 -6.78
N ALA A 463 4.19 -6.59 -7.26
CA ALA A 463 4.47 -7.05 -8.63
C ALA A 463 3.98 -8.49 -8.86
N TRP A 464 4.14 -9.37 -7.87
CA TRP A 464 3.57 -10.71 -7.89
C TRP A 464 2.04 -10.68 -7.80
N GLY A 465 1.49 -9.87 -6.91
CA GLY A 465 0.04 -9.66 -6.84
C GLY A 465 -0.54 -9.17 -8.16
N MET A 466 0.18 -8.30 -8.87
CA MET A 466 -0.23 -7.83 -10.20
C MET A 466 -0.15 -8.92 -11.27
N ALA A 467 0.89 -9.78 -11.22
CA ALA A 467 0.99 -10.94 -12.11
C ALA A 467 -0.17 -11.94 -11.88
N ILE A 468 -0.59 -12.12 -10.62
CA ILE A 468 -1.77 -12.92 -10.26
C ILE A 468 -3.05 -12.32 -10.86
N LEU A 469 -3.25 -11.01 -10.77
CA LEU A 469 -4.41 -10.35 -11.40
C LEU A 469 -4.41 -10.49 -12.92
N ALA A 470 -3.22 -10.43 -13.54
CA ALA A 470 -3.07 -10.67 -14.97
C ALA A 470 -3.40 -12.14 -15.37
N ALA A 471 -2.99 -13.12 -14.55
CA ALA A 471 -3.35 -14.52 -14.71
C ALA A 471 -4.87 -14.73 -14.49
N TYR A 472 -5.42 -14.17 -13.41
CA TYR A 472 -6.84 -14.26 -13.08
C TYR A 472 -7.74 -13.81 -14.23
N MET A 473 -7.41 -12.72 -14.90
CA MET A 473 -8.17 -12.23 -16.06
C MET A 473 -8.33 -13.29 -17.15
N LEU A 474 -7.33 -14.15 -17.37
CA LEU A 474 -7.36 -15.18 -18.42
C LEU A 474 -7.90 -16.54 -17.94
N ASP A 475 -7.59 -16.90 -16.70
CA ASP A 475 -7.72 -18.28 -16.21
C ASP A 475 -8.94 -18.50 -15.31
N LYS A 476 -9.65 -17.41 -14.92
CA LYS A 476 -10.85 -17.52 -14.09
C LYS A 476 -11.97 -18.26 -14.81
N ALA A 477 -12.70 -19.11 -14.08
CA ALA A 477 -13.97 -19.66 -14.56
C ALA A 477 -15.02 -18.53 -14.67
N GLU A 478 -16.13 -18.80 -15.37
CA GLU A 478 -17.17 -17.77 -15.70
C GLU A 478 -17.70 -17.05 -14.46
N ASP A 479 -17.96 -17.79 -13.38
CA ASP A 479 -18.51 -17.24 -12.12
C ASP A 479 -17.48 -17.23 -10.97
N GLU A 480 -16.20 -17.42 -11.25
CA GLU A 480 -15.15 -17.47 -10.24
C GLU A 480 -14.77 -16.07 -9.78
N THR A 481 -14.94 -15.81 -8.49
CA THR A 481 -14.56 -14.55 -7.86
C THR A 481 -13.06 -14.51 -7.55
N LEU A 482 -12.50 -13.31 -7.39
CA LEU A 482 -11.07 -13.16 -7.09
C LEU A 482 -10.69 -13.84 -5.77
N ASP A 483 -11.49 -13.70 -4.72
CA ASP A 483 -11.24 -14.32 -3.42
C ASP A 483 -11.23 -15.86 -3.50
N THR A 484 -12.14 -16.45 -4.26
CA THR A 484 -12.17 -17.90 -4.53
C THR A 484 -10.95 -18.33 -5.34
N TYR A 485 -10.61 -17.62 -6.39
CA TYR A 485 -9.42 -17.90 -7.19
C TYR A 485 -8.14 -17.86 -6.36
N LEU A 486 -7.98 -16.84 -5.51
CA LEU A 486 -6.82 -16.75 -4.61
C LEU A 486 -6.79 -17.92 -3.64
N SER A 487 -7.88 -18.18 -2.93
CA SER A 487 -7.91 -19.21 -1.89
C SER A 487 -7.73 -20.63 -2.43
N ASP A 488 -8.36 -20.94 -3.56
CA ASP A 488 -8.45 -22.31 -4.09
C ASP A 488 -7.32 -22.65 -5.07
N LYS A 489 -6.70 -21.65 -5.72
CA LYS A 489 -5.67 -21.88 -6.74
C LYS A 489 -4.31 -21.30 -6.37
N VAL A 490 -4.26 -20.02 -5.95
CA VAL A 490 -2.99 -19.34 -5.68
C VAL A 490 -2.40 -19.76 -4.34
N PHE A 491 -3.23 -19.75 -3.30
CA PHE A 491 -2.80 -20.05 -1.92
C PHE A 491 -3.23 -21.43 -1.44
N ALA A 492 -3.75 -22.28 -2.33
CA ALA A 492 -4.11 -23.67 -1.99
C ALA A 492 -2.87 -24.46 -1.56
N GLY A 493 -2.84 -24.88 -0.30
CA GLY A 493 -1.73 -25.62 0.26
C GLY A 493 -0.50 -24.78 0.66
N GLU A 494 -0.58 -23.46 0.56
CA GLU A 494 0.46 -22.56 1.06
C GLU A 494 0.59 -22.68 2.58
N GLU A 495 1.82 -22.90 3.03
CA GLU A 495 2.15 -22.97 4.45
C GLU A 495 2.36 -21.57 5.02
N GLY A 496 1.64 -21.25 6.07
CA GLY A 496 1.83 -20.07 6.89
C GLY A 496 1.67 -20.40 8.35
N THR A 497 2.08 -19.48 9.21
CA THR A 497 1.83 -19.59 10.65
C THR A 497 0.66 -18.67 11.02
N THR A 498 -0.26 -19.15 11.84
CA THR A 498 -1.39 -18.38 12.36
C THR A 498 -1.36 -18.38 13.87
N ILE A 499 -1.43 -17.21 14.49
CA ILE A 499 -1.48 -17.06 15.94
C ILE A 499 -2.79 -16.37 16.31
N ALA A 500 -3.58 -17.04 17.15
CA ALA A 500 -4.80 -16.49 17.72
C ALA A 500 -4.46 -15.49 18.84
N PRO A 501 -5.32 -14.48 19.12
CA PRO A 501 -5.12 -13.58 20.25
C PRO A 501 -5.21 -14.33 21.57
N ASP A 502 -4.33 -13.98 22.52
CA ASP A 502 -4.43 -14.39 23.92
C ASP A 502 -5.21 -13.32 24.68
N GLU A 503 -6.22 -13.72 25.44
CA GLU A 503 -7.13 -12.80 26.16
C GLU A 503 -6.39 -11.83 27.10
N LYS A 504 -5.37 -12.34 27.80
CA LYS A 504 -4.57 -11.50 28.72
C LYS A 504 -3.69 -10.52 27.98
N ASP A 505 -3.18 -10.90 26.79
CA ASP A 505 -2.39 -9.99 25.96
C ASP A 505 -3.29 -8.90 25.37
N VAL A 506 -4.52 -9.22 24.97
CA VAL A 506 -5.53 -8.24 24.50
C VAL A 506 -5.87 -7.26 25.61
N GLU A 507 -6.22 -7.74 26.82
CA GLU A 507 -6.51 -6.89 27.99
C GLU A 507 -5.32 -6.00 28.35
N GLY A 508 -4.11 -6.55 28.34
CA GLY A 508 -2.88 -5.81 28.64
C GLY A 508 -2.58 -4.74 27.59
N PHE A 509 -2.81 -5.02 26.31
CA PHE A 509 -2.65 -4.04 25.25
C PHE A 509 -3.69 -2.91 25.37
N ASP A 510 -4.94 -3.24 25.64
CA ASP A 510 -6.00 -2.25 25.88
C ASP A 510 -5.71 -1.36 27.09
N GLU A 511 -5.13 -1.90 28.17
CA GLU A 511 -4.71 -1.11 29.32
C GLU A 511 -3.52 -0.19 28.97
N PHE A 512 -2.54 -0.69 28.22
CA PHE A 512 -1.44 0.13 27.72
C PHE A 512 -1.96 1.28 26.84
N ILE A 513 -2.89 1.03 25.91
CA ILE A 513 -3.44 2.06 25.01
C ILE A 513 -4.15 3.18 25.76
N LYS A 514 -4.86 2.87 26.84
CA LYS A 514 -5.46 3.92 27.70
C LYS A 514 -4.39 4.85 28.27
N GLN A 515 -3.26 4.29 28.75
CA GLN A 515 -2.14 5.09 29.25
C GLN A 515 -1.43 5.84 28.11
N TYR A 516 -1.25 5.21 26.96
CA TYR A 516 -0.65 5.80 25.76
C TYR A 516 -1.45 7.04 25.30
N GLN A 517 -2.76 6.93 25.14
CA GLN A 517 -3.63 8.04 24.74
C GLN A 517 -3.61 9.17 25.77
N LYS A 518 -3.69 8.83 27.06
CA LYS A 518 -3.62 9.82 28.14
C LYS A 518 -2.27 10.55 28.17
N GLY A 519 -1.20 9.85 27.89
CA GLY A 519 0.15 10.38 27.93
C GLY A 519 0.58 11.15 26.68
N LEU A 520 -0.24 11.23 25.60
CA LEU A 520 0.04 12.06 24.43
C LEU A 520 0.28 13.55 24.76
N ALA A 521 -0.23 14.01 25.89
CA ALA A 521 0.07 15.34 26.41
C ALA A 521 1.59 15.55 26.70
N LEU A 522 2.33 14.48 27.05
CA LEU A 522 3.79 14.54 27.24
C LEU A 522 4.51 14.76 25.91
N GLU A 523 4.05 14.09 24.86
CA GLU A 523 4.58 14.27 23.49
C GLU A 523 4.41 15.71 23.03
N ARG A 524 3.23 16.30 23.25
CA ARG A 524 2.96 17.71 22.93
C ARG A 524 3.91 18.66 23.65
N VAL A 525 4.10 18.47 24.95
CA VAL A 525 5.06 19.28 25.73
C VAL A 525 6.50 19.07 25.22
N ALA A 526 6.89 17.84 24.87
CA ALA A 526 8.22 17.59 24.34
C ALA A 526 8.47 18.32 23.02
N ILE A 527 7.49 18.34 22.13
CA ILE A 527 7.56 19.11 20.85
C ILE A 527 7.71 20.60 21.13
N ASP A 528 6.93 21.14 22.08
CA ASP A 528 6.95 22.58 22.41
C ASP A 528 8.28 23.05 23.02
N VAL A 529 9.06 22.15 23.69
CA VAL A 529 10.26 22.54 24.44
C VAL A 529 11.56 22.03 23.84
N MET A 530 11.53 21.15 22.86
CA MET A 530 12.70 20.55 22.18
C MET A 530 12.70 20.81 20.68
#